data_86852a8a30667a72fd9561212605f8be
#
_entry.id   86852a8a30667a72fd9561212605f8be
#
_cell.length_a   1.000
_cell.length_b   1.000
_cell.length_c   1.000
_cell.angle_alpha   90.00
_cell.angle_beta   90.00
_cell.angle_gamma   90.00
#
_symmetry.space_group_name_H-M   'P 1'
#
loop_
_entity.id
_entity.type
_entity.pdbx_description
1 polymer ?
#
loop_
_entity_poly.entity_id
_entity_poly.type
_entity_poly.pdbx_seq_one_letter_code
_entity_poly.pdbx_strand_id
1 'polypeptide(L)'
;MNIGILILATNTYLPLGMRLVSRFHHFYKGNANIKFYFCSNQNPIAYLKDEIDVKFIFNMHESWLEGTNSKFKNLLSLENEDLDYIYYMDADTNVLQEFDEEWMLGDTVGAQHFNDQDLQKDEKAYDRNPKSKAYIPFDTELPQMYYHGAFFGGKKSNLLEMCQTMQEWQDQDQLIPYEPAVNDESYINAYFHYNPPAKVLPYSDFKFWPSDGGGIPSKRNPQSTSYLTKEIIKNKDKLWDIQDNRVTYE
;
A
#
# COMPACT_ATOMS: atom_id res chain seq x y z
N MET A 1 18.71 -12.42 -2.10
CA MET A 1 17.84 -11.31 -2.55
C MET A 1 17.13 -10.76 -1.34
N ASN A 2 17.19 -9.44 -1.16
CA ASN A 2 16.59 -8.73 -0.03
C ASN A 2 15.40 -7.90 -0.53
N ILE A 3 14.22 -8.10 0.05
CA ILE A 3 12.99 -7.40 -0.33
C ILE A 3 12.48 -6.61 0.87
N GLY A 4 12.33 -5.30 0.71
CA GLY A 4 11.71 -4.42 1.69
C GLY A 4 10.22 -4.25 1.42
N ILE A 5 9.39 -4.36 2.45
CA ILE A 5 7.96 -4.06 2.40
C ILE A 5 7.68 -2.90 3.34
N LEU A 6 7.32 -1.74 2.79
CA LEU A 6 6.93 -0.60 3.60
C LEU A 6 5.42 -0.62 3.87
N ILE A 7 5.05 -0.49 5.13
CA ILE A 7 3.67 -0.43 5.61
C ILE A 7 3.50 0.83 6.45
N LEU A 8 2.52 1.64 6.11
CA LEU A 8 2.15 2.81 6.89
C LEU A 8 0.89 2.51 7.71
N ALA A 9 1.05 2.43 9.03
CA ALA A 9 -0.01 1.98 9.94
C ALA A 9 -0.03 2.78 11.25
N THR A 10 -0.45 4.03 11.16
CA THR A 10 -0.59 4.91 12.34
C THR A 10 -1.95 4.76 13.01
N ASN A 11 -2.03 5.05 14.30
CA ASN A 11 -3.27 5.11 15.08
C ASN A 11 -4.12 3.82 14.94
N THR A 12 -5.33 3.97 14.40
CA THR A 12 -6.30 2.88 14.24
C THR A 12 -5.90 1.85 13.18
N TYR A 13 -4.93 2.15 12.32
CA TYR A 13 -4.40 1.20 11.33
C TYR A 13 -3.33 0.26 11.90
N LEU A 14 -2.78 0.54 13.09
CA LEU A 14 -1.75 -0.28 13.70
C LEU A 14 -2.13 -1.78 13.77
N PRO A 15 -3.32 -2.18 14.28
CA PRO A 15 -3.70 -3.59 14.32
C PRO A 15 -3.81 -4.23 12.93
N LEU A 16 -4.25 -3.47 11.94
CA LEU A 16 -4.38 -3.93 10.55
C LEU A 16 -3.00 -4.21 9.96
N GLY A 17 -2.05 -3.28 10.12
CA GLY A 17 -0.68 -3.46 9.67
C GLY A 17 0.02 -4.66 10.34
N MET A 18 -0.19 -4.87 11.64
CA MET A 18 0.34 -6.05 12.35
C MET A 18 -0.26 -7.35 11.81
N ARG A 19 -1.56 -7.38 11.52
CA ARG A 19 -2.22 -8.51 10.87
C ARG A 19 -1.62 -8.76 9.49
N LEU A 20 -1.46 -7.71 8.67
CA LEU A 20 -0.85 -7.81 7.35
C LEU A 20 0.52 -8.47 7.41
N VAL A 21 1.43 -7.97 8.28
CA VAL A 21 2.78 -8.53 8.46
C VAL A 21 2.73 -10.01 8.84
N SER A 22 1.87 -10.38 9.80
CA SER A 22 1.74 -11.77 10.24
C SER A 22 1.18 -12.69 9.16
N ARG A 23 0.18 -12.23 8.38
CA ARG A 23 -0.38 -12.98 7.26
C ARG A 23 0.62 -13.10 6.12
N PHE A 24 1.31 -12.03 5.78
CA PHE A 24 2.37 -12.07 4.77
C PHE A 24 3.42 -13.14 5.14
N HIS A 25 3.94 -13.09 6.36
CA HIS A 25 4.92 -14.08 6.84
C HIS A 25 4.37 -15.51 6.81
N HIS A 26 3.10 -15.72 7.16
CA HIS A 26 2.46 -17.04 7.14
C HIS A 26 2.32 -17.62 5.72
N PHE A 27 1.88 -16.79 4.77
CA PHE A 27 1.57 -17.22 3.40
C PHE A 27 2.76 -17.13 2.43
N TYR A 28 3.81 -16.42 2.78
CA TYR A 28 5.02 -16.33 1.96
C TYR A 28 5.80 -17.67 2.01
N LYS A 29 6.09 -18.23 0.82
CA LYS A 29 6.78 -19.53 0.64
C LYS A 29 8.05 -19.42 -0.19
N GLY A 30 8.49 -18.20 -0.49
CA GLY A 30 9.70 -17.94 -1.26
C GLY A 30 11.00 -18.07 -0.45
N ASN A 31 12.10 -17.74 -1.11
CA ASN A 31 13.44 -17.83 -0.56
C ASN A 31 14.11 -16.46 -0.35
N ALA A 32 13.45 -15.37 -0.74
CA ALA A 32 13.99 -14.05 -0.50
C ALA A 32 13.90 -13.65 0.99
N ASN A 33 14.87 -12.86 1.44
CA ASN A 33 14.84 -12.26 2.77
C ASN A 33 13.83 -11.11 2.75
N ILE A 34 12.73 -11.25 3.48
CA ILE A 34 11.69 -10.23 3.60
C ILE A 34 11.95 -9.40 4.85
N LYS A 35 12.05 -8.09 4.68
CA LYS A 35 12.15 -7.12 5.78
C LYS A 35 11.01 -6.14 5.72
N PHE A 36 10.25 -6.03 6.81
CA PHE A 36 9.16 -5.06 6.91
C PHE A 36 9.67 -3.74 7.50
N TYR A 37 9.29 -2.64 6.86
CA TYR A 37 9.51 -1.28 7.34
C TYR A 37 8.17 -0.74 7.83
N PHE A 38 7.98 -0.77 9.12
CA PHE A 38 6.69 -0.47 9.75
C PHE A 38 6.67 0.98 10.24
N CYS A 39 6.05 1.85 9.45
CA CYS A 39 5.88 3.27 9.78
C CYS A 39 4.65 3.45 10.66
N SER A 40 4.83 3.84 11.92
CA SER A 40 3.73 4.02 12.88
C SER A 40 4.11 4.98 13.99
N ASN A 41 3.11 5.47 14.70
CA ASN A 41 3.29 6.25 15.93
C ASN A 41 3.42 5.36 17.19
N GLN A 42 3.33 4.05 17.02
CA GLN A 42 3.51 3.06 18.09
C GLN A 42 4.35 1.89 17.59
N ASN A 43 5.27 1.40 18.42
CA ASN A 43 6.16 0.31 18.04
C ASN A 43 5.41 -1.04 18.05
N PRO A 44 5.27 -1.75 16.91
CA PRO A 44 4.53 -3.01 16.82
C PRO A 44 5.36 -4.24 17.23
N ILE A 45 6.69 -4.14 17.34
CA ILE A 45 7.61 -5.29 17.45
C ILE A 45 7.24 -6.22 18.59
N ALA A 46 6.84 -5.68 19.75
CA ALA A 46 6.46 -6.48 20.92
C ALA A 46 5.23 -7.39 20.68
N TYR A 47 4.46 -7.13 19.63
CA TYR A 47 3.23 -7.85 19.29
C TYR A 47 3.38 -8.79 18.09
N LEU A 48 4.55 -8.80 17.45
CA LEU A 48 4.84 -9.67 16.32
C LEU A 48 5.71 -10.85 16.78
N LYS A 49 5.77 -11.90 15.98
CA LYS A 49 6.64 -13.04 16.22
C LYS A 49 8.10 -12.67 16.03
N ASP A 50 8.99 -13.25 16.82
CA ASP A 50 10.41 -12.88 16.85
C ASP A 50 11.15 -13.22 15.53
N GLU A 51 10.67 -14.22 14.78
CA GLU A 51 11.22 -14.60 13.47
C GLU A 51 10.89 -13.63 12.33
N ILE A 52 9.99 -12.68 12.54
CA ILE A 52 9.63 -11.68 11.53
C ILE A 52 10.61 -10.50 11.58
N ASP A 53 11.36 -10.27 10.51
CA ASP A 53 12.27 -9.13 10.44
C ASP A 53 11.50 -7.82 10.22
N VAL A 54 11.39 -7.02 11.27
CA VAL A 54 10.66 -5.74 11.28
C VAL A 54 11.55 -4.61 11.76
N LYS A 55 11.71 -3.60 10.94
CA LYS A 55 12.28 -2.31 11.33
C LYS A 55 11.16 -1.31 11.59
N PHE A 56 11.06 -0.86 12.83
CA PHE A 56 10.13 0.20 13.20
C PHE A 56 10.68 1.57 12.79
N ILE A 57 9.84 2.36 12.13
CA ILE A 57 10.09 3.76 11.78
C ILE A 57 9.02 4.60 12.48
N PHE A 58 9.46 5.47 13.39
CA PHE A 58 8.52 6.37 14.04
C PHE A 58 7.94 7.36 13.04
N ASN A 59 6.62 7.38 12.95
CA ASN A 59 5.89 8.28 12.07
C ASN A 59 4.57 8.67 12.75
N MET A 60 4.23 9.95 12.72
CA MET A 60 3.01 10.47 13.30
C MET A 60 2.28 11.36 12.27
N HIS A 61 1.02 11.07 12.06
CA HIS A 61 0.13 11.85 11.21
C HIS A 61 -1.08 12.28 12.02
N GLU A 62 -1.47 13.53 11.86
CA GLU A 62 -2.65 14.08 12.52
C GLU A 62 -3.95 13.70 11.78
N SER A 63 -3.82 13.38 10.49
CA SER A 63 -4.95 13.02 9.65
C SER A 63 -4.64 11.82 8.74
N TRP A 64 -5.70 11.19 8.23
CA TRP A 64 -5.58 10.15 7.20
C TRP A 64 -4.90 10.70 5.93
N LEU A 65 -5.23 11.93 5.54
CA LEU A 65 -4.68 12.57 4.35
C LEU A 65 -3.16 12.77 4.45
N GLU A 66 -2.66 13.22 5.61
CA GLU A 66 -1.22 13.32 5.85
C GLU A 66 -0.53 11.97 5.73
N GLY A 67 -1.15 10.92 6.29
CA GLY A 67 -0.63 9.56 6.16
C GLY A 67 -0.51 9.15 4.69
N THR A 68 -1.59 9.31 3.94
CA THR A 68 -1.66 8.99 2.52
C THR A 68 -0.62 9.76 1.72
N ASN A 69 -0.52 11.07 1.94
CA ASN A 69 0.42 11.94 1.24
C ASN A 69 1.90 11.73 1.66
N SER A 70 2.17 10.99 2.70
CA SER A 70 3.55 10.68 3.14
C SER A 70 4.15 9.42 2.53
N LYS A 71 3.41 8.64 1.73
CA LYS A 71 3.86 7.36 1.16
C LYS A 71 5.19 7.46 0.44
N PHE A 72 5.29 8.38 -0.52
CA PHE A 72 6.49 8.52 -1.35
C PHE A 72 7.71 8.93 -0.53
N LYS A 73 7.54 9.90 0.38
CA LYS A 73 8.60 10.34 1.29
C LYS A 73 9.09 9.20 2.20
N ASN A 74 8.18 8.37 2.70
CA ASN A 74 8.56 7.22 3.52
C ASN A 74 9.31 6.16 2.71
N LEU A 75 8.92 5.90 1.45
CA LEU A 75 9.65 5.00 0.55
C LEU A 75 11.05 5.53 0.23
N LEU A 76 11.19 6.83 -0.04
CA LEU A 76 12.48 7.48 -0.27
C LEU A 76 13.42 7.36 0.93
N SER A 77 12.92 7.31 2.16
CA SER A 77 13.74 7.11 3.36
C SER A 77 14.49 5.77 3.39
N LEU A 78 14.12 4.82 2.53
CA LEU A 78 14.77 3.51 2.41
C LEU A 78 15.97 3.51 1.45
N GLU A 79 16.37 4.65 0.92
CA GLU A 79 17.48 4.79 -0.04
C GLU A 79 18.77 4.09 0.42
N ASN A 80 19.11 4.20 1.70
CA ASN A 80 20.35 3.65 2.26
C ASN A 80 20.20 2.21 2.81
N GLU A 81 19.04 1.59 2.70
CA GLU A 81 18.85 0.21 3.12
C GLU A 81 19.43 -0.78 2.09
N ASP A 82 19.98 -1.90 2.56
CA ASP A 82 20.52 -2.97 1.70
C ASP A 82 19.38 -3.84 1.15
N LEU A 83 18.74 -3.36 0.09
CA LEU A 83 17.57 -3.97 -0.55
C LEU A 83 17.75 -4.04 -2.06
N ASP A 84 17.32 -5.15 -2.65
CA ASP A 84 17.24 -5.34 -4.11
C ASP A 84 15.91 -4.81 -4.66
N TYR A 85 14.82 -5.05 -3.91
CA TYR A 85 13.45 -4.66 -4.25
C TYR A 85 12.77 -3.97 -3.08
N ILE A 86 11.87 -3.05 -3.38
CA ILE A 86 11.01 -2.39 -2.39
C ILE A 86 9.57 -2.41 -2.89
N TYR A 87 8.63 -2.68 -1.98
CA TYR A 87 7.20 -2.61 -2.22
C TYR A 87 6.51 -1.79 -1.15
N TYR A 88 5.45 -1.12 -1.53
CA TYR A 88 4.49 -0.53 -0.62
C TYR A 88 3.27 -1.43 -0.49
N MET A 89 2.75 -1.54 0.73
CA MET A 89 1.47 -2.21 1.00
C MET A 89 0.64 -1.38 1.98
N ASP A 90 -0.63 -1.11 1.63
CA ASP A 90 -1.56 -0.49 2.59
C ASP A 90 -1.79 -1.42 3.77
N ALA A 91 -1.86 -0.85 4.97
CA ALA A 91 -1.99 -1.59 6.22
C ALA A 91 -3.25 -2.48 6.31
N ASP A 92 -4.30 -2.11 5.59
CA ASP A 92 -5.55 -2.85 5.52
C ASP A 92 -5.59 -3.92 4.41
N THR A 93 -4.52 -4.07 3.66
CA THR A 93 -4.34 -5.18 2.71
C THR A 93 -4.37 -6.52 3.43
N ASN A 94 -5.02 -7.50 2.84
CA ASN A 94 -5.16 -8.84 3.39
C ASN A 94 -4.52 -9.88 2.46
N VAL A 95 -3.55 -10.65 2.96
CA VAL A 95 -2.95 -11.75 2.19
C VAL A 95 -3.88 -12.96 2.27
N LEU A 96 -4.29 -13.50 1.12
CA LEU A 96 -5.35 -14.50 1.04
C LEU A 96 -4.86 -15.91 0.79
N GLN A 97 -3.70 -16.08 0.15
CA GLN A 97 -3.21 -17.39 -0.28
C GLN A 97 -1.69 -17.41 -0.35
N GLU A 98 -1.12 -18.60 -0.47
CA GLU A 98 0.32 -18.79 -0.60
C GLU A 98 0.86 -18.14 -1.88
N PHE A 99 2.05 -17.58 -1.77
CA PHE A 99 2.79 -16.93 -2.86
C PHE A 99 4.29 -16.95 -2.56
N ASP A 100 5.08 -16.67 -3.57
CA ASP A 100 6.52 -16.47 -3.49
C ASP A 100 6.92 -15.12 -4.14
N GLU A 101 8.20 -14.80 -4.11
CA GLU A 101 8.72 -13.57 -4.70
C GLU A 101 8.48 -13.48 -6.20
N GLU A 102 8.49 -14.58 -6.95
CA GLU A 102 8.32 -14.60 -8.40
C GLU A 102 7.01 -13.92 -8.84
N TRP A 103 5.97 -14.07 -8.00
CA TRP A 103 4.68 -13.43 -8.25
C TRP A 103 4.79 -11.91 -8.30
N MET A 104 5.63 -11.28 -7.47
CA MET A 104 5.72 -9.84 -7.35
C MET A 104 7.00 -9.23 -7.99
N LEU A 105 8.00 -10.02 -8.41
CA LEU A 105 9.22 -9.48 -8.99
C LEU A 105 8.98 -8.81 -10.35
N GLY A 106 9.57 -7.63 -10.53
CA GLY A 106 9.56 -6.84 -11.75
C GLY A 106 10.39 -5.57 -11.61
N ASP A 107 10.80 -4.96 -12.71
CA ASP A 107 11.55 -3.70 -12.69
C ASP A 107 10.71 -2.59 -12.06
N THR A 108 9.47 -2.46 -12.50
CA THR A 108 8.38 -1.69 -11.87
C THR A 108 7.12 -2.55 -11.88
N VAL A 109 6.37 -2.53 -10.78
CA VAL A 109 5.19 -3.38 -10.58
C VAL A 109 4.01 -2.53 -10.15
N GLY A 110 2.90 -2.65 -10.88
CA GLY A 110 1.61 -2.04 -10.53
C GLY A 110 0.53 -3.11 -10.38
N ALA A 111 -0.38 -2.91 -9.45
CA ALA A 111 -1.54 -3.77 -9.25
C ALA A 111 -2.76 -3.18 -9.96
N GLN A 112 -3.44 -3.96 -10.79
CA GLN A 112 -4.68 -3.54 -11.43
C GLN A 112 -5.77 -3.37 -10.38
N HIS A 113 -6.49 -2.25 -10.45
CA HIS A 113 -7.60 -2.00 -9.55
C HIS A 113 -8.77 -2.94 -9.86
N PHE A 114 -9.47 -3.43 -8.83
CA PHE A 114 -10.54 -4.43 -8.97
C PHE A 114 -11.74 -3.95 -9.81
N ASN A 115 -11.99 -2.64 -9.85
CA ASN A 115 -13.06 -2.06 -10.67
C ASN A 115 -12.60 -1.71 -12.10
N ASP A 116 -11.32 -1.87 -12.44
CA ASP A 116 -10.79 -1.39 -13.73
C ASP A 116 -11.45 -2.05 -14.94
N GLN A 117 -11.79 -3.34 -14.81
CA GLN A 117 -12.40 -4.11 -15.91
C GLN A 117 -13.82 -3.68 -16.24
N ASP A 118 -14.56 -3.22 -15.25
CA ASP A 118 -15.98 -2.88 -15.37
C ASP A 118 -16.23 -1.39 -15.64
N LEU A 119 -15.21 -0.55 -15.39
CA LEU A 119 -15.33 0.90 -15.56
C LEU A 119 -14.97 1.34 -16.98
N GLN A 120 -15.85 2.15 -17.56
CA GLN A 120 -15.55 2.86 -18.78
C GLN A 120 -14.47 3.93 -18.54
N LYS A 121 -13.84 4.41 -19.61
CA LYS A 121 -12.74 5.38 -19.58
C LYS A 121 -13.04 6.64 -18.74
N ASP A 122 -14.26 7.12 -18.81
CA ASP A 122 -14.76 8.31 -18.12
C ASP A 122 -15.22 8.06 -16.67
N GLU A 123 -15.40 6.79 -16.30
CA GLU A 123 -15.80 6.38 -14.95
C GLU A 123 -14.59 6.14 -14.02
N LYS A 124 -13.37 6.03 -14.58
CA LYS A 124 -12.15 5.85 -13.81
C LYS A 124 -11.80 7.12 -13.05
N ALA A 125 -11.39 6.96 -11.80
CA ALA A 125 -11.11 8.05 -10.88
C ALA A 125 -9.77 8.78 -11.18
N TYR A 126 -9.41 8.91 -12.47
CA TYR A 126 -8.26 9.70 -12.86
C TYR A 126 -8.42 11.17 -12.53
N ASP A 127 -7.32 11.82 -12.18
CA ASP A 127 -7.33 13.26 -12.07
C ASP A 127 -7.48 13.92 -13.45
N ARG A 128 -8.51 14.71 -13.60
CA ARG A 128 -8.87 15.41 -14.86
C ARG A 128 -8.63 16.91 -14.82
N ASN A 129 -8.02 17.41 -13.74
CA ASN A 129 -7.67 18.82 -13.64
C ASN A 129 -6.31 19.08 -14.32
N PRO A 130 -6.28 19.87 -15.43
CA PRO A 130 -5.02 20.12 -16.15
C PRO A 130 -4.01 20.97 -15.37
N LYS A 131 -4.35 21.48 -14.20
CA LYS A 131 -3.44 22.19 -13.30
C LYS A 131 -2.68 21.24 -12.36
N SER A 132 -3.20 20.03 -12.14
CA SER A 132 -2.55 19.00 -11.32
C SER A 132 -1.46 18.28 -12.10
N LYS A 133 -0.43 17.89 -11.42
CA LYS A 133 0.62 17.00 -11.95
C LYS A 133 0.13 15.54 -12.11
N ALA A 134 -0.94 15.18 -11.43
CA ALA A 134 -1.61 13.90 -11.60
C ALA A 134 -2.58 13.87 -12.79
N TYR A 135 -2.62 14.92 -13.61
CA TYR A 135 -3.53 15.03 -14.75
C TYR A 135 -3.34 13.94 -15.80
N ILE A 136 -4.43 13.27 -16.16
CA ILE A 136 -4.52 12.35 -17.29
C ILE A 136 -5.63 12.84 -18.23
N PRO A 137 -5.35 13.17 -19.51
CA PRO A 137 -6.37 13.68 -20.43
C PRO A 137 -7.38 12.58 -20.82
N PHE A 138 -8.61 12.99 -21.18
CA PHE A 138 -9.65 12.07 -21.64
C PHE A 138 -9.33 11.45 -23.01
N ASP A 139 -8.70 12.21 -23.87
CA ASP A 139 -8.44 11.89 -25.27
C ASP A 139 -7.05 11.30 -25.52
N THR A 140 -6.41 10.80 -24.44
CA THR A 140 -5.11 10.13 -24.58
C THR A 140 -5.23 8.82 -25.39
N GLU A 141 -4.27 8.59 -26.27
CA GLU A 141 -4.11 7.34 -27.03
C GLU A 141 -3.42 6.24 -26.20
N LEU A 142 -2.83 6.60 -25.05
CA LEU A 142 -2.16 5.65 -24.16
C LEU A 142 -3.18 4.72 -23.48
N PRO A 143 -2.77 3.49 -23.17
CA PRO A 143 -3.61 2.56 -22.41
C PRO A 143 -4.10 3.18 -21.09
N GLN A 144 -5.38 3.00 -20.79
CA GLN A 144 -6.00 3.56 -19.59
C GLN A 144 -6.34 2.43 -18.61
N MET A 145 -5.33 1.78 -18.08
CA MET A 145 -5.47 0.86 -16.97
C MET A 145 -5.41 1.63 -15.66
N TYR A 146 -6.35 1.36 -14.76
CA TYR A 146 -6.37 1.98 -13.44
C TYR A 146 -5.65 1.08 -12.44
N TYR A 147 -4.66 1.65 -11.75
CA TYR A 147 -3.82 0.95 -10.79
C TYR A 147 -4.23 1.27 -9.37
N HIS A 148 -4.15 0.26 -8.52
CA HIS A 148 -4.47 0.37 -7.11
C HIS A 148 -3.31 0.96 -6.31
N GLY A 149 -3.57 1.99 -5.51
CA GLY A 149 -2.57 2.60 -4.63
C GLY A 149 -2.15 1.75 -3.43
N ALA A 150 -2.86 0.64 -3.18
CA ALA A 150 -2.58 -0.22 -2.04
C ALA A 150 -1.38 -1.17 -2.22
N PHE A 151 -0.92 -1.40 -3.46
CA PHE A 151 0.24 -2.23 -3.75
C PHE A 151 0.96 -1.76 -5.02
N PHE A 152 2.21 -1.38 -4.88
CA PHE A 152 3.11 -1.09 -5.99
C PHE A 152 4.56 -1.24 -5.54
N GLY A 153 5.49 -1.36 -6.48
CA GLY A 153 6.90 -1.49 -6.15
C GLY A 153 7.77 -1.88 -7.34
N GLY A 154 8.86 -2.58 -7.06
CA GLY A 154 9.79 -3.08 -8.05
C GLY A 154 11.23 -3.06 -7.57
N LYS A 155 12.20 -3.07 -8.52
CA LYS A 155 13.61 -2.87 -8.19
C LYS A 155 13.80 -1.58 -7.42
N LYS A 156 14.63 -1.61 -6.40
CA LYS A 156 14.87 -0.45 -5.51
C LYS A 156 15.17 0.83 -6.29
N SER A 157 16.10 0.78 -7.26
CA SER A 157 16.46 1.97 -8.05
C SER A 157 15.26 2.58 -8.78
N ASN A 158 14.47 1.75 -9.43
CA ASN A 158 13.34 2.20 -10.25
C ASN A 158 12.20 2.72 -9.38
N LEU A 159 11.94 2.06 -8.23
CA LEU A 159 10.93 2.56 -7.31
C LEU A 159 11.32 3.89 -6.67
N LEU A 160 12.59 4.07 -6.29
CA LEU A 160 13.05 5.35 -5.73
C LEU A 160 12.95 6.48 -6.76
N GLU A 161 13.31 6.25 -8.02
CA GLU A 161 13.12 7.22 -9.11
C GLU A 161 11.63 7.57 -9.31
N MET A 162 10.77 6.56 -9.34
CA MET A 162 9.31 6.74 -9.40
C MET A 162 8.80 7.58 -8.22
N CYS A 163 9.21 7.23 -6.99
CA CYS A 163 8.79 7.96 -5.78
C CYS A 163 9.31 9.39 -5.77
N GLN A 164 10.54 9.63 -6.23
CA GLN A 164 11.10 10.98 -6.35
C GLN A 164 10.25 11.84 -7.28
N THR A 165 9.91 11.31 -8.45
CA THR A 165 9.06 12.00 -9.43
C THR A 165 7.67 12.32 -8.86
N MET A 166 7.03 11.33 -8.22
CA MET A 166 5.69 11.53 -7.66
C MET A 166 5.71 12.47 -6.45
N GLN A 167 6.77 12.46 -5.63
CA GLN A 167 6.94 13.41 -4.53
C GLN A 167 7.09 14.84 -5.06
N GLU A 168 7.89 15.04 -6.11
CA GLU A 168 8.05 16.36 -6.75
C GLU A 168 6.73 16.87 -7.34
N TRP A 169 5.92 15.98 -7.93
CA TRP A 169 4.59 16.34 -8.43
C TRP A 169 3.65 16.75 -7.30
N GLN A 170 3.65 15.99 -6.23
CA GLN A 170 2.85 16.27 -5.04
C GLN A 170 3.25 17.60 -4.40
N ASP A 171 4.55 17.88 -4.25
CA ASP A 171 5.07 19.13 -3.70
C ASP A 171 4.66 20.33 -4.57
N GLN A 172 4.63 20.17 -5.90
CA GLN A 172 4.19 21.22 -6.82
C GLN A 172 2.67 21.46 -6.73
N ASP A 173 1.86 20.41 -6.62
CA ASP A 173 0.42 20.53 -6.49
C ASP A 173 0.01 21.17 -5.15
N GLN A 174 0.80 20.96 -4.08
CA GLN A 174 0.58 21.62 -2.79
C GLN A 174 0.73 23.18 -2.85
N LEU A 175 1.38 23.71 -3.89
CA LEU A 175 1.48 25.16 -4.10
C LEU A 175 0.20 25.79 -4.67
N ILE A 176 -0.75 24.97 -5.09
CA ILE A 176 -2.07 25.40 -5.58
C ILE A 176 -3.16 24.89 -4.64
N PRO A 177 -4.30 25.59 -4.51
CA PRO A 177 -5.41 25.16 -3.65
C PRO A 177 -6.21 24.01 -4.31
N TYR A 178 -5.55 22.88 -4.50
CA TYR A 178 -6.13 21.73 -5.17
C TYR A 178 -5.60 20.44 -4.56
N GLU A 179 -6.49 19.48 -4.34
CA GLU A 179 -6.18 18.11 -3.94
C GLU A 179 -6.61 17.17 -5.06
N PRO A 180 -5.73 16.27 -5.55
CA PRO A 180 -6.09 15.31 -6.58
C PRO A 180 -7.25 14.39 -6.18
N ALA A 181 -7.98 13.90 -7.17
CA ALA A 181 -9.26 13.19 -7.00
C ALA A 181 -9.15 12.00 -6.02
N VAL A 182 -8.02 11.28 -6.01
CA VAL A 182 -7.76 10.14 -5.13
C VAL A 182 -6.35 10.23 -4.53
N ASN A 183 -5.99 11.43 -4.04
CA ASN A 183 -4.74 11.69 -3.32
C ASN A 183 -3.50 11.06 -4.00
N ASP A 184 -2.75 10.21 -3.26
CA ASP A 184 -1.54 9.51 -3.72
C ASP A 184 -1.79 8.57 -4.90
N GLU A 185 -2.94 7.90 -4.95
CA GLU A 185 -3.31 6.99 -6.05
C GLU A 185 -3.44 7.74 -7.39
N SER A 186 -3.82 9.01 -7.37
CA SER A 186 -3.85 9.85 -8.57
C SER A 186 -2.46 10.03 -9.18
N TYR A 187 -1.42 10.25 -8.35
CA TYR A 187 -0.03 10.37 -8.82
C TYR A 187 0.51 9.02 -9.33
N ILE A 188 0.19 7.91 -8.64
CA ILE A 188 0.58 6.56 -9.07
C ILE A 188 -0.01 6.26 -10.45
N ASN A 189 -1.30 6.57 -10.65
CA ASN A 189 -1.97 6.37 -11.94
C ASN A 189 -1.40 7.28 -13.03
N ALA A 190 -1.10 8.54 -12.73
CA ALA A 190 -0.46 9.44 -13.69
C ALA A 190 0.94 8.96 -14.07
N TYR A 191 1.74 8.53 -13.08
CA TYR A 191 3.08 8.00 -13.36
C TYR A 191 3.01 6.77 -14.27
N PHE A 192 2.18 5.77 -13.94
CA PHE A 192 2.04 4.56 -14.73
C PHE A 192 1.33 4.77 -16.07
N HIS A 193 0.54 5.83 -16.21
CA HIS A 193 -0.02 6.20 -17.50
C HIS A 193 1.06 6.62 -18.50
N TYR A 194 2.04 7.41 -18.05
CA TYR A 194 3.14 7.89 -18.91
C TYR A 194 4.35 6.94 -18.93
N ASN A 195 4.50 6.09 -17.88
CA ASN A 195 5.58 5.13 -17.71
C ASN A 195 4.97 3.77 -17.32
N PRO A 196 4.40 3.02 -18.26
CA PRO A 196 3.73 1.75 -17.96
C PRO A 196 4.62 0.81 -17.15
N PRO A 197 4.09 0.17 -16.10
CA PRO A 197 4.88 -0.74 -15.29
C PRO A 197 5.36 -1.94 -16.09
N ALA A 198 6.59 -2.40 -15.82
CA ALA A 198 7.16 -3.57 -16.48
C ALA A 198 6.37 -4.86 -16.17
N LYS A 199 5.69 -4.89 -15.03
CA LYS A 199 4.80 -5.99 -14.64
C LYS A 199 3.51 -5.44 -14.08
N VAL A 200 2.38 -5.93 -14.60
CA VAL A 200 1.06 -5.69 -14.05
C VAL A 200 0.59 -6.95 -13.35
N LEU A 201 0.19 -6.82 -12.09
CA LEU A 201 -0.51 -7.88 -11.37
C LEU A 201 -2.00 -7.74 -11.69
N PRO A 202 -2.58 -8.64 -12.47
CA PRO A 202 -3.98 -8.54 -12.83
C PRO A 202 -4.85 -8.83 -11.61
N TYR A 203 -5.99 -8.15 -11.53
CA TYR A 203 -6.94 -8.37 -10.43
C TYR A 203 -7.36 -9.84 -10.28
N SER A 204 -7.54 -10.56 -11.39
CA SER A 204 -7.93 -11.98 -11.40
C SER A 204 -6.90 -12.92 -10.76
N ASP A 205 -5.64 -12.52 -10.65
CA ASP A 205 -4.56 -13.29 -10.03
C ASP A 205 -3.97 -12.60 -8.79
N PHE A 206 -4.72 -11.67 -8.19
CA PHE A 206 -4.22 -10.90 -7.08
C PHE A 206 -4.21 -11.74 -5.79
N LYS A 207 -3.02 -11.94 -5.23
CA LYS A 207 -2.82 -12.76 -4.01
C LYS A 207 -3.19 -12.00 -2.74
N PHE A 208 -3.28 -10.69 -2.83
CA PHE A 208 -3.64 -9.79 -1.75
C PHE A 208 -5.01 -9.19 -2.04
N TRP A 209 -5.79 -8.97 -1.00
CA TRP A 209 -7.03 -8.24 -1.12
C TRP A 209 -6.86 -6.89 -0.44
N PRO A 210 -6.82 -5.78 -1.17
CA PRO A 210 -7.01 -4.49 -0.53
C PRO A 210 -8.41 -4.51 0.11
N SER A 211 -8.53 -4.00 1.30
CA SER A 211 -9.85 -3.92 1.90
C SER A 211 -10.75 -3.12 0.95
N ASP A 212 -11.87 -3.70 0.62
CA ASP A 212 -12.89 -3.07 -0.20
C ASP A 212 -13.39 -1.82 0.51
N GLY A 213 -12.75 -0.71 0.44
CA GLY A 213 -13.11 0.62 1.00
C GLY A 213 -14.39 0.76 1.83
N GLY A 214 -15.23 -0.25 1.80
CA GLY A 214 -16.43 -0.43 2.61
C GLY A 214 -16.16 -0.94 4.02
N GLY A 215 -14.97 -1.46 4.24
CA GLY A 215 -14.67 -2.26 5.40
C GLY A 215 -13.54 -1.81 6.29
N ILE A 216 -12.99 -0.60 6.18
CA ILE A 216 -12.07 -0.16 7.21
C ILE A 216 -12.88 0.07 8.48
N PRO A 217 -12.86 -0.90 9.40
CA PRO A 217 -13.60 -0.78 10.65
C PRO A 217 -13.26 0.51 11.39
N SER A 218 -12.01 0.96 11.23
CA SER A 218 -11.43 2.10 11.91
C SER A 218 -12.05 3.45 11.50
N LYS A 219 -12.39 3.66 10.24
CA LYS A 219 -12.99 4.94 9.81
C LYS A 219 -14.44 5.09 10.23
N ARG A 220 -15.16 3.97 10.35
CA ARG A 220 -16.60 3.97 10.65
C ARG A 220 -16.92 3.55 12.07
N ASN A 221 -15.99 2.85 12.74
CA ASN A 221 -16.24 2.35 14.08
C ASN A 221 -14.96 2.14 14.89
N PRO A 222 -14.62 3.08 15.80
CA PRO A 222 -13.49 2.96 16.71
C PRO A 222 -13.50 1.69 17.59
N GLN A 223 -14.68 1.11 17.83
CA GLN A 223 -14.82 -0.10 18.65
C GLN A 223 -14.22 -1.34 17.97
N SER A 224 -14.22 -1.40 16.64
CA SER A 224 -13.64 -2.53 15.90
C SER A 224 -12.11 -2.58 16.03
N THR A 225 -11.46 -1.42 16.09
CA THR A 225 -10.01 -1.33 16.30
C THR A 225 -9.64 -1.84 17.70
N SER A 226 -10.46 -1.52 18.70
CA SER A 226 -10.25 -2.00 20.06
C SER A 226 -10.45 -3.53 20.16
N TYR A 227 -11.34 -4.11 19.36
CA TYR A 227 -11.52 -5.55 19.26
C TYR A 227 -10.30 -6.22 18.64
N LEU A 228 -9.84 -5.77 17.47
CA LEU A 228 -8.64 -6.27 16.81
C LEU A 228 -7.41 -6.17 17.73
N THR A 229 -7.23 -5.06 18.41
CA THR A 229 -6.14 -4.89 19.38
C THR A 229 -6.22 -5.90 20.52
N LYS A 230 -7.41 -6.15 21.06
CA LYS A 230 -7.61 -7.15 22.11
C LYS A 230 -7.34 -8.57 21.63
N GLU A 231 -7.78 -8.91 20.44
CA GLU A 231 -7.53 -10.23 19.84
C GLU A 231 -6.03 -10.44 19.53
N ILE A 232 -5.35 -9.42 19.03
CA ILE A 232 -3.90 -9.45 18.82
C ILE A 232 -3.15 -9.72 20.14
N ILE A 233 -3.51 -9.02 21.22
CA ILE A 233 -2.89 -9.21 22.52
C ILE A 233 -3.12 -10.63 23.06
N LYS A 234 -4.31 -11.18 22.85
CA LYS A 234 -4.66 -12.54 23.32
C LYS A 234 -4.06 -13.66 22.48
N ASN A 235 -3.92 -13.44 21.18
CA ASN A 235 -3.62 -14.47 20.19
C ASN A 235 -2.42 -14.12 19.30
N LYS A 236 -1.34 -13.60 19.93
CA LYS A 236 -0.09 -13.21 19.25
C LYS A 236 0.37 -14.27 18.23
N ASP A 237 0.35 -15.54 18.61
CA ASP A 237 0.81 -16.64 17.76
C ASP A 237 -0.18 -17.03 16.66
N LYS A 238 -1.40 -16.49 16.71
CA LYS A 238 -2.46 -16.73 15.72
C LYS A 238 -2.91 -15.46 15.02
N LEU A 239 -2.09 -14.42 15.05
CA LEU A 239 -2.45 -13.14 14.41
C LEU A 239 -2.77 -13.29 12.92
N TRP A 240 -2.12 -14.24 12.24
CA TRP A 240 -2.39 -14.60 10.85
C TRP A 240 -3.79 -15.23 10.62
N ASP A 241 -4.35 -15.87 11.66
CA ASP A 241 -5.65 -16.54 11.62
C ASP A 241 -6.82 -15.58 11.94
N ILE A 242 -6.49 -14.37 12.40
CA ILE A 242 -7.50 -13.33 12.62
C ILE A 242 -8.05 -12.92 11.25
N GLN A 243 -9.20 -13.49 10.90
CA GLN A 243 -9.94 -13.10 9.71
C GLN A 243 -10.40 -11.65 9.83
N ASP A 244 -10.59 -11.00 8.68
CA ASP A 244 -11.42 -9.80 8.61
C ASP A 244 -12.85 -10.21 9.00
N ASN A 245 -13.05 -10.44 10.27
CA ASN A 245 -14.39 -10.43 10.77
C ASN A 245 -14.88 -9.00 10.51
N ARG A 246 -15.56 -8.83 9.40
CA ARG A 246 -16.57 -7.81 9.31
C ARG A 246 -17.35 -7.98 10.58
N VAL A 247 -17.08 -7.13 11.55
CA VAL A 247 -17.79 -7.16 12.80
C VAL A 247 -19.21 -6.84 12.38
N THR A 248 -19.99 -7.89 12.14
CA THR A 248 -21.44 -7.79 12.01
C THR A 248 -21.87 -7.33 13.38
N TYR A 249 -22.16 -6.06 13.48
CA TYR A 249 -22.81 -5.51 14.65
C TYR A 249 -24.25 -6.00 14.61
N GLU A 250 -24.58 -6.93 15.47
CA GLU A 250 -25.94 -7.11 15.95
C GLU A 250 -26.32 -5.97 16.88
#